data_9e851d5edc184381b4d6c565c7f65543
#
_entry.id   9e851d5edc184381b4d6c565c7f65543
#
_cell.length_a   1.000
_cell.length_b   1.000
_cell.length_c   1.000
_cell.angle_alpha   90.00
_cell.angle_beta   90.00
_cell.angle_gamma   90.00
#
_symmetry.space_group_name_H-M   'P 1'
#
loop_
_entity.id
_entity.type
_entity.pdbx_description
1 polymer ?
#
loop_
_entity_poly.entity_id
_entity_poly.type
_entity_poly.pdbx_seq_one_letter_code
_entity_poly.pdbx_strand_id
1 'polypeptide(L)'
;MKTTSDSVICRKAVETFGVDIQQIVAMEELGELIQAISKIARWEYSQSEDLETLSEYIDNLAEEIADVEIMLEQLKQCYGCHIQVNDHKRKKLDKLKSMVEGVRV
;
A
#
# COMPACT_ATOMS: atom_id res chain seq x y z
N MET A 1 -21.08 -11.09 -18.89
CA MET A 1 -20.55 -11.76 -17.70
C MET A 1 -20.13 -10.72 -16.68
N LYS A 2 -20.62 -10.82 -15.49
CA LYS A 2 -20.27 -9.86 -14.43
C LYS A 2 -18.89 -10.17 -13.89
N THR A 3 -18.03 -9.15 -13.87
CA THR A 3 -16.73 -9.24 -13.19
C THR A 3 -16.96 -9.14 -11.68
N THR A 4 -16.32 -10.01 -10.92
CA THR A 4 -16.35 -9.92 -9.46
C THR A 4 -15.57 -8.67 -9.04
N SER A 5 -16.18 -7.82 -8.21
CA SER A 5 -15.51 -6.60 -7.77
C SER A 5 -14.31 -6.92 -6.87
N ASP A 6 -13.32 -6.03 -6.87
CA ASP A 6 -12.13 -6.16 -6.03
C ASP A 6 -12.50 -6.26 -4.54
N SER A 7 -13.49 -5.49 -4.12
CA SER A 7 -14.00 -5.52 -2.75
C SER A 7 -14.55 -6.89 -2.36
N VAL A 8 -15.28 -7.55 -3.27
CA VAL A 8 -15.83 -8.88 -3.02
C VAL A 8 -14.72 -9.92 -2.95
N ILE A 9 -13.71 -9.82 -3.82
CA ILE A 9 -12.56 -10.72 -3.80
C ILE A 9 -11.83 -10.62 -2.45
N CYS A 10 -11.57 -9.40 -2.00
CA CYS A 10 -10.92 -9.16 -0.71
C CYS A 10 -11.73 -9.71 0.46
N ARG A 11 -13.07 -9.53 0.43
CA ARG A 11 -13.93 -10.07 1.48
C ARG A 11 -13.86 -11.61 1.51
N LYS A 12 -13.89 -12.24 0.34
CA LYS A 12 -13.78 -13.70 0.25
C LYS A 12 -12.44 -14.20 0.76
N ALA A 13 -11.36 -13.47 0.54
CA ALA A 13 -10.05 -13.82 1.07
C ALA A 13 -10.05 -13.80 2.60
N VAL A 14 -10.64 -12.76 3.20
CA VAL A 14 -10.77 -12.67 4.67
C VAL A 14 -11.62 -13.80 5.21
N GLU A 15 -12.74 -14.11 4.56
CA GLU A 15 -13.61 -15.21 4.97
C GLU A 15 -12.93 -16.58 4.85
N THR A 16 -12.13 -16.76 3.81
CA THR A 16 -11.49 -18.05 3.52
C THR A 16 -10.30 -18.30 4.45
N PHE A 17 -9.45 -17.31 4.67
CA PHE A 17 -8.20 -17.48 5.42
C PHE A 17 -8.29 -17.04 6.87
N GLY A 18 -9.26 -16.20 7.21
CA GLY A 18 -9.49 -15.70 8.56
C GLY A 18 -8.72 -14.41 8.85
N VAL A 19 -9.27 -13.63 9.77
CA VAL A 19 -8.72 -12.31 10.15
C VAL A 19 -7.29 -12.45 10.68
N ASP A 20 -7.04 -13.43 11.55
CA ASP A 20 -5.72 -13.59 12.18
C ASP A 20 -4.63 -13.84 11.14
N ILE A 21 -4.89 -14.70 10.17
CA ILE A 21 -3.93 -15.01 9.10
C ILE A 21 -3.73 -13.77 8.24
N GLN A 22 -4.79 -13.07 7.89
CA GLN A 22 -4.69 -11.89 7.02
C GLN A 22 -3.98 -10.72 7.71
N GLN A 23 -4.04 -10.61 9.03
CA GLN A 23 -3.22 -9.65 9.78
C GLN A 23 -1.73 -9.95 9.62
N ILE A 24 -1.36 -11.23 9.73
CA ILE A 24 0.03 -11.66 9.59
C ILE A 24 0.52 -11.40 8.16
N VAL A 25 -0.28 -11.77 7.17
CA VAL A 25 0.05 -11.53 5.76
C VAL A 25 0.21 -10.03 5.48
N ALA A 26 -0.67 -9.20 6.04
CA ALA A 26 -0.57 -7.74 5.89
C ALA A 26 0.76 -7.22 6.45
N MET A 27 1.18 -7.69 7.62
CA MET A 27 2.47 -7.29 8.19
C MET A 27 3.64 -7.72 7.31
N GLU A 28 3.58 -8.93 6.74
CA GLU A 28 4.61 -9.42 5.84
C GLU A 28 4.71 -8.56 4.57
N GLU A 29 3.57 -8.25 3.97
CA GLU A 29 3.53 -7.42 2.75
C GLU A 29 4.03 -5.99 3.02
N LEU A 30 3.68 -5.42 4.16
CA LEU A 30 4.20 -4.11 4.57
C LEU A 30 5.73 -4.15 4.75
N GLY A 31 6.24 -5.24 5.33
CA GLY A 31 7.68 -5.45 5.47
C GLY A 31 8.39 -5.55 4.12
N GLU A 32 7.80 -6.26 3.17
CA GLU A 32 8.34 -6.38 1.81
C GLU A 32 8.34 -5.03 1.07
N LEU A 33 7.31 -4.21 1.29
CA LEU A 33 7.27 -2.86 0.73
C LEU A 33 8.40 -2.00 1.31
N ILE A 34 8.65 -2.08 2.61
CA ILE A 34 9.77 -1.37 3.24
C ILE A 34 11.09 -1.77 2.59
N GLN A 35 11.30 -3.07 2.37
CA GLN A 35 12.51 -3.57 1.72
C GLN A 35 12.65 -3.06 0.29
N ALA A 36 11.55 -3.03 -0.47
CA ALA A 36 11.56 -2.52 -1.84
C ALA A 36 11.97 -1.05 -1.89
N ILE A 37 11.43 -0.23 -0.99
CA ILE A 37 11.80 1.19 -0.87
C ILE A 37 13.27 1.31 -0.50
N SER A 38 13.74 0.50 0.45
CA SER A 38 15.13 0.52 0.92
C SER A 38 16.13 0.20 -0.19
N LYS A 39 15.80 -0.74 -1.08
CA LYS A 39 16.67 -1.07 -2.22
C LYS A 39 16.87 0.11 -3.14
N ILE A 40 15.81 0.83 -3.47
CA ILE A 40 15.89 2.03 -4.32
C ILE A 40 16.67 3.13 -3.62
N ALA A 41 16.39 3.38 -2.35
CA ALA A 41 17.10 4.39 -1.58
C ALA A 41 18.60 4.11 -1.52
N ARG A 42 18.99 2.86 -1.31
CA ARG A 42 20.40 2.47 -1.31
C ARG A 42 21.02 2.60 -2.70
N TRP A 43 20.29 2.27 -3.76
CA TRP A 43 20.76 2.46 -5.13
C TRP A 43 21.06 3.93 -5.39
N GLU A 44 20.13 4.83 -5.01
CA GLU A 44 20.29 6.28 -5.17
C GLU A 44 21.45 6.80 -4.33
N TYR A 45 21.55 6.37 -3.09
CA TYR A 45 22.64 6.77 -2.19
C TYR A 45 24.02 6.36 -2.72
N SER A 46 24.11 5.19 -3.34
CA SER A 46 25.36 4.68 -3.89
C SER A 46 25.81 5.40 -5.16
N GLN A 47 24.98 6.27 -5.72
CA GLN A 47 25.23 6.97 -6.98
C GLN A 47 25.50 6.01 -8.15
N SER A 48 24.85 4.85 -8.12
CA SER A 48 24.96 3.86 -9.19
C SER A 48 24.43 4.41 -10.51
N GLU A 49 25.04 3.99 -11.61
CA GLU A 49 24.59 4.31 -12.96
C GLU A 49 23.91 3.12 -13.63
N ASP A 50 23.71 2.04 -12.90
CA ASP A 50 23.09 0.81 -13.41
C ASP A 50 21.57 0.96 -13.50
N LEU A 51 21.11 1.49 -14.62
CA LEU A 51 19.69 1.76 -14.85
C LEU A 51 18.86 0.49 -15.02
N GLU A 52 19.48 -0.60 -15.44
CA GLU A 52 18.79 -1.89 -15.55
C GLU A 52 18.39 -2.39 -14.17
N THR A 53 19.30 -2.36 -13.21
CA THR A 53 19.00 -2.72 -11.82
C THR A 53 17.94 -1.81 -11.22
N LEU A 54 18.03 -0.50 -11.50
CA LEU A 54 17.00 0.44 -11.02
C LEU A 54 15.62 0.10 -11.57
N SER A 55 15.54 -0.25 -12.86
CA SER A 55 14.28 -0.62 -13.49
C SER A 55 13.67 -1.85 -12.83
N GLU A 56 14.49 -2.84 -12.48
CA GLU A 56 14.02 -4.04 -11.76
C GLU A 56 13.51 -3.70 -10.36
N TYR A 57 14.21 -2.80 -9.66
CA TYR A 57 13.79 -2.36 -8.32
C TYR A 57 12.48 -1.59 -8.37
N ILE A 58 12.27 -0.77 -9.40
CA ILE A 58 11.02 -0.02 -9.58
C ILE A 58 9.86 -0.98 -9.86
N ASP A 59 10.08 -1.99 -10.70
CA ASP A 59 9.05 -3.00 -10.97
C ASP A 59 8.69 -3.78 -9.70
N ASN A 60 9.70 -4.16 -8.93
CA ASN A 60 9.49 -4.82 -7.64
C ASN A 60 8.71 -3.91 -6.67
N LEU A 61 9.04 -2.62 -6.63
CA LEU A 61 8.30 -1.64 -5.82
C LEU A 61 6.83 -1.59 -6.23
N ALA A 62 6.57 -1.57 -7.54
CA ALA A 62 5.20 -1.54 -8.05
C ALA A 62 4.42 -2.78 -7.63
N GLU A 63 5.04 -3.96 -7.68
CA GLU A 63 4.42 -5.22 -7.24
C GLU A 63 4.08 -5.16 -5.75
N GLU A 64 5.02 -4.70 -4.91
CA GLU A 64 4.81 -4.60 -3.48
C GLU A 64 3.75 -3.56 -3.11
N ILE A 65 3.67 -2.46 -3.84
CA ILE A 65 2.59 -1.48 -3.66
C ILE A 65 1.24 -2.13 -3.95
N ALA A 66 1.14 -2.90 -5.03
CA ALA A 66 -0.09 -3.60 -5.38
C ALA A 66 -0.51 -4.57 -4.28
N ASP A 67 0.43 -5.36 -3.76
CA ASP A 67 0.16 -6.30 -2.67
C ASP A 67 -0.34 -5.59 -1.43
N VAL A 68 0.29 -4.47 -1.05
CA VAL A 68 -0.10 -3.68 0.12
C VAL A 68 -1.49 -3.06 -0.08
N GLU A 69 -1.78 -2.52 -1.26
CA GLU A 69 -3.10 -1.95 -1.54
C GLU A 69 -4.22 -2.98 -1.37
N ILE A 70 -3.98 -4.22 -1.85
CA ILE A 70 -4.92 -5.32 -1.68
C ILE A 70 -5.09 -5.67 -0.19
N MET A 71 -3.99 -5.73 0.55
CA MET A 71 -4.05 -6.03 1.99
C MET A 71 -4.71 -4.91 2.79
N LEU A 72 -4.53 -3.64 2.39
CA LEU A 72 -5.21 -2.52 3.05
C LEU A 72 -6.73 -2.63 2.88
N GLU A 73 -7.21 -3.00 1.71
CA GLU A 73 -8.63 -3.24 1.51
C GLU A 73 -9.14 -4.37 2.41
N GLN A 74 -8.38 -5.46 2.51
CA GLN A 74 -8.75 -6.57 3.38
C GLN A 74 -8.78 -6.16 4.85
N LEU A 75 -7.83 -5.35 5.32
CA LEU A 75 -7.85 -4.84 6.69
C LEU A 75 -9.07 -3.97 6.96
N LYS A 76 -9.45 -3.12 6.02
CA LYS A 76 -10.67 -2.32 6.14
C LYS A 76 -11.90 -3.23 6.27
N GLN A 77 -11.92 -4.32 5.52
CA GLN A 77 -13.00 -5.31 5.60
C GLN A 77 -13.01 -6.04 6.94
N CYS A 78 -11.83 -6.42 7.44
CA CYS A 78 -11.69 -7.11 8.72
C CYS A 78 -12.34 -6.33 9.87
N TYR A 79 -12.20 -5.01 9.86
CA TYR A 79 -12.62 -4.15 10.98
C TYR A 79 -13.79 -3.24 10.64
N GLY A 80 -14.30 -3.30 9.42
CA GLY A 80 -15.43 -2.48 8.99
C GLY A 80 -15.15 -0.98 9.11
N CYS A 81 -13.93 -0.55 8.82
CA CYS A 81 -13.51 0.83 9.08
C CYS A 81 -13.34 1.70 7.84
N HIS A 82 -14.01 1.37 6.73
CA HIS A 82 -13.89 2.13 5.48
C HIS A 82 -14.24 3.61 5.67
N ILE A 83 -15.31 3.90 6.41
CA ILE A 83 -15.78 5.28 6.63
C ILE A 83 -14.73 6.06 7.40
N GLN A 84 -14.22 5.50 8.49
CA GLN A 84 -13.21 6.15 9.32
C GLN A 84 -11.92 6.40 8.52
N VAL A 85 -11.50 5.42 7.71
CA VAL A 85 -10.31 5.59 6.85
C VAL A 85 -10.52 6.73 5.88
N ASN A 86 -11.68 6.79 5.22
CA ASN A 86 -11.98 7.85 4.26
C ASN A 86 -12.02 9.22 4.91
N ASP A 87 -12.61 9.33 6.11
CA ASP A 87 -12.67 10.58 6.86
C ASP A 87 -11.26 11.08 7.25
N HIS A 88 -10.42 10.17 7.76
CA HIS A 88 -9.05 10.50 8.09
C HIS A 88 -8.24 10.90 6.85
N LYS A 89 -8.42 10.17 5.74
CA LYS A 89 -7.76 10.51 4.48
C LYS A 89 -8.13 11.90 4.01
N ARG A 90 -9.42 12.25 4.09
CA ARG A 90 -9.89 13.58 3.65
C ARG A 90 -9.21 14.68 4.44
N LYS A 91 -9.17 14.55 5.75
CA LYS A 91 -8.52 15.54 6.62
C LYS A 91 -7.04 15.67 6.35
N LYS A 92 -6.37 14.53 6.19
CA LYS A 92 -4.92 14.50 5.95
C LYS A 92 -4.56 15.05 4.57
N LEU A 93 -5.38 14.78 3.56
CA LEU A 93 -5.18 15.33 2.22
C LEU A 93 -5.41 16.85 2.19
N ASP A 94 -6.39 17.33 2.93
CA ASP A 94 -6.62 18.79 3.04
C ASP A 94 -5.43 19.48 3.69
N LYS A 95 -4.87 18.89 4.73
CA LYS A 95 -3.65 19.39 5.38
C LYS A 95 -2.47 19.37 4.42
N LEU A 96 -2.29 18.26 3.71
CA LEU A 96 -1.21 18.11 2.73
C LEU A 96 -1.33 19.14 1.61
N LYS A 97 -2.55 19.37 1.13
CA LYS A 97 -2.84 20.39 0.11
C LYS A 97 -2.38 21.77 0.59
N SER A 98 -2.71 22.14 1.82
CA SER A 98 -2.27 23.40 2.40
C SER A 98 -0.76 23.51 2.46
N MET A 99 -0.08 22.44 2.83
CA MET A 99 1.38 22.40 2.88
C MET A 99 2.00 22.58 1.49
N VAL A 100 1.48 21.86 0.49
CA VAL A 100 1.99 21.91 -0.89
C VAL A 100 1.75 23.28 -1.51
N GLU A 101 0.62 23.92 -1.23
CA GLU A 101 0.29 25.25 -1.74
C GLU A 101 1.02 26.37 -1.01
N GLY A 102 1.81 26.03 0.00
CA GLY A 102 2.56 27.02 0.78
C GLY A 102 1.68 27.86 1.71
N VAL A 103 0.45 27.42 1.95
CA VAL A 103 -0.44 28.11 2.88
C VAL A 103 0.03 27.79 4.30
N ARG A 104 0.37 28.86 5.03
CA ARG A 104 0.77 28.75 6.43
C ARG A 104 -0.44 28.89 7.32
N VAL A 105 -0.63 27.91 8.16
CA VAL A 105 -1.72 27.91 9.13
C VAL A 105 -1.19 28.36 10.48
#